data_d4d529de59bd4a1dc5105b3ca177ed22
#
_entry.id   d4d529de59bd4a1dc5105b3ca177ed22
#
_cell.length_a   1.000
_cell.length_b   1.000
_cell.length_c   1.000
_cell.angle_alpha   90.00
_cell.angle_beta   90.00
_cell.angle_gamma   90.00
#
_symmetry.space_group_name_H-M   'P 1'
#
loop_
_entity.id
_entity.type
_entity.pdbx_description
1 polymer ?
#
loop_
_entity_poly.entity_id
_entity_poly.type
_entity_poly.pdbx_seq_one_letter_code
_entity_poly.pdbx_strand_id
1 'polypeptide(L)'
;MAQVANMSMSQLHQRFRQLFAMSPQAWLTELRIQEAKRWLRGTSLPIAEIALRAGFSDQASLTRTMQRLSATTPAVYRKAQKQSG
;
A
#
# COMPACT_ATOMS: atom_id res chain seq x y z
N MET A 1 -18.97 13.33 -13.57
CA MET A 1 -18.28 12.04 -13.71
C MET A 1 -19.19 10.89 -14.05
N ALA A 2 -20.30 11.23 -14.65
CA ALA A 2 -21.28 10.21 -15.05
C ALA A 2 -20.69 9.18 -16.02
N GLN A 3 -19.65 9.56 -16.73
CA GLN A 3 -19.04 8.69 -17.74
C GLN A 3 -18.35 7.47 -17.15
N VAL A 4 -17.87 7.57 -15.91
CA VAL A 4 -17.19 6.45 -15.26
C VAL A 4 -18.17 5.32 -15.01
N ALA A 5 -19.41 5.62 -14.70
CA ALA A 5 -20.42 4.63 -14.40
C ALA A 5 -20.79 3.77 -15.63
N ASN A 6 -20.49 4.26 -16.83
CA ASN A 6 -20.82 3.56 -18.08
C ASN A 6 -19.65 2.77 -18.64
N MET A 7 -18.49 2.76 -17.94
CA MET A 7 -17.31 2.04 -18.43
C MET A 7 -17.33 0.61 -17.92
N SER A 8 -16.92 -0.32 -18.79
CA SER A 8 -16.69 -1.69 -18.36
C SER A 8 -15.44 -1.75 -17.49
N MET A 9 -15.28 -2.85 -16.75
CA MET A 9 -14.07 -3.06 -15.95
C MET A 9 -12.82 -3.05 -16.81
N SER A 10 -12.89 -3.65 -18.01
CA SER A 10 -11.74 -3.67 -18.92
C SER A 10 -11.36 -2.27 -19.34
N GLN A 11 -12.34 -1.44 -19.69
CA GLN A 11 -12.09 -0.06 -20.07
C GLN A 11 -11.52 0.75 -18.91
N LEU A 12 -12.04 0.53 -17.71
CA LEU A 12 -11.57 1.22 -16.53
C LEU A 12 -10.11 0.87 -16.24
N HIS A 13 -9.75 -0.41 -16.31
CA HIS A 13 -8.38 -0.86 -16.10
C HIS A 13 -7.44 -0.26 -17.14
N GLN A 14 -7.84 -0.27 -18.40
CA GLN A 14 -7.03 0.27 -19.48
C GLN A 14 -6.78 1.76 -19.30
N ARG A 15 -7.83 2.49 -18.95
CA ARG A 15 -7.75 3.92 -18.72
C ARG A 15 -6.86 4.23 -17.53
N PHE A 16 -6.98 3.44 -16.47
CA PHE A 16 -6.17 3.61 -15.27
C PHE A 16 -4.69 3.43 -15.58
N ARG A 17 -4.35 2.42 -16.41
CA ARG A 17 -2.96 2.21 -16.82
C ARG A 17 -2.42 3.38 -17.61
N GLN A 18 -3.25 3.98 -18.47
CA GLN A 18 -2.83 5.12 -19.28
C GLN A 18 -2.54 6.34 -18.41
N LEU A 19 -3.34 6.54 -17.35
CA LEU A 19 -3.21 7.71 -16.49
C LEU A 19 -2.12 7.55 -15.45
N PHE A 20 -1.95 6.35 -14.89
CA PHE A 20 -1.10 6.14 -13.73
C PHE A 20 0.04 5.15 -13.98
N ALA A 21 0.12 4.60 -15.17
CA ALA A 21 1.13 3.59 -15.55
C ALA A 21 1.06 2.34 -14.67
N MET A 22 -0.11 2.05 -14.09
CA MET A 22 -0.31 0.85 -13.27
C MET A 22 -1.79 0.49 -13.24
N SER A 23 -2.09 -0.76 -12.88
CA SER A 23 -3.48 -1.20 -12.74
C SER A 23 -4.11 -0.63 -11.48
N PRO A 24 -5.44 -0.59 -11.39
CA PRO A 24 -6.11 -0.15 -10.16
C PRO A 24 -5.71 -0.97 -8.94
N GLN A 25 -5.49 -2.28 -9.10
CA GLN A 25 -5.08 -3.14 -8.00
C GLN A 25 -3.67 -2.82 -7.51
N ALA A 26 -2.74 -2.56 -8.44
CA ALA A 26 -1.39 -2.16 -8.08
C ALA A 26 -1.40 -0.81 -7.37
N TRP A 27 -2.22 0.11 -7.85
CA TRP A 27 -2.37 1.42 -7.22
C TRP A 27 -2.92 1.30 -5.80
N LEU A 28 -3.95 0.45 -5.62
CA LEU A 28 -4.53 0.22 -4.30
C LEU A 28 -3.50 -0.38 -3.34
N THR A 29 -2.69 -1.33 -3.84
CA THR A 29 -1.63 -1.94 -3.04
C THR A 29 -0.61 -0.88 -2.60
N GLU A 30 -0.25 0.03 -3.50
CA GLU A 30 0.63 1.15 -3.15
C GLU A 30 0.02 2.02 -2.06
N LEU A 31 -1.28 2.33 -2.15
CA LEU A 31 -1.94 3.11 -1.12
C LEU A 31 -1.91 2.40 0.24
N ARG A 32 -2.11 1.08 0.24
CA ARG A 32 -2.06 0.30 1.47
C ARG A 32 -0.66 0.35 2.08
N ILE A 33 0.37 0.27 1.25
CA ILE A 33 1.75 0.36 1.74
C ILE A 33 2.03 1.77 2.29
N GLN A 34 1.57 2.83 1.64
CA GLN A 34 1.74 4.18 2.15
C GLN A 34 1.02 4.36 3.48
N GLU A 35 -0.16 3.79 3.63
CA GLU A 35 -0.91 3.82 4.88
C GLU A 35 -0.15 3.08 5.99
N ALA A 36 0.39 1.89 5.67
CA ALA A 36 1.19 1.14 6.64
C ALA A 36 2.42 1.94 7.08
N LYS A 37 3.11 2.57 6.13
CA LYS A 37 4.27 3.40 6.44
C LYS A 37 3.90 4.54 7.38
N ARG A 38 2.75 5.15 7.17
CA ARG A 38 2.27 6.23 8.02
C ARG A 38 2.09 5.76 9.46
N TRP A 39 1.46 4.60 9.65
CA TRP A 39 1.29 4.01 10.97
C TRP A 39 2.61 3.60 11.60
N LEU A 40 3.55 3.09 10.78
CA LEU A 40 4.86 2.70 11.28
C LEU A 40 5.66 3.89 11.79
N ARG A 41 5.56 5.03 11.10
CA ARG A 41 6.25 6.27 11.50
C ARG A 41 5.60 6.92 12.71
N GLY A 42 4.28 6.96 12.73
CA GLY A 42 3.53 7.81 13.64
C GLY A 42 3.03 7.14 14.91
N THR A 43 3.18 5.81 15.02
CA THR A 43 2.67 5.08 16.18
C THR A 43 3.66 4.03 16.62
N SER A 44 3.41 3.46 17.80
CA SER A 44 4.15 2.29 18.28
C SER A 44 3.29 1.03 18.25
N LEU A 45 2.24 1.01 17.42
CA LEU A 45 1.38 -0.15 17.29
C LEU A 45 2.18 -1.37 16.81
N PRO A 46 1.78 -2.58 17.23
CA PRO A 46 2.39 -3.80 16.72
C PRO A 46 2.24 -3.88 15.20
N ILE A 47 3.24 -4.44 14.55
CA ILE A 47 3.23 -4.53 13.08
C ILE A 47 2.03 -5.35 12.60
N ALA A 48 1.67 -6.42 13.32
CA ALA A 48 0.48 -7.21 12.98
C ALA A 48 -0.79 -6.37 12.96
N GLU A 49 -0.93 -5.47 13.91
CA GLU A 49 -2.07 -4.56 13.98
C GLU A 49 -2.07 -3.58 12.82
N ILE A 50 -0.90 -3.05 12.50
CA ILE A 50 -0.75 -2.13 11.38
C ILE A 50 -1.13 -2.80 10.07
N ALA A 51 -0.72 -4.07 9.89
CA ALA A 51 -1.07 -4.82 8.69
C ALA A 51 -2.58 -4.86 8.49
N LEU A 52 -3.32 -5.18 9.54
CA LEU A 52 -4.78 -5.24 9.46
C LEU A 52 -5.38 -3.87 9.18
N ARG A 53 -4.89 -2.84 9.83
CA ARG A 53 -5.40 -1.47 9.63
C ARG A 53 -5.14 -0.96 8.23
N ALA A 54 -4.04 -1.38 7.62
CA ALA A 54 -3.69 -0.97 6.27
C ALA A 54 -4.36 -1.81 5.19
N GLY A 55 -5.15 -2.82 5.58
CA GLY A 55 -5.92 -3.61 4.64
C GLY A 55 -5.26 -4.91 4.20
N PHE A 56 -4.23 -5.36 4.91
CA PHE A 56 -3.60 -6.66 4.65
C PHE A 56 -4.25 -7.74 5.50
N SER A 57 -4.20 -8.98 5.03
CA SER A 57 -4.82 -10.09 5.76
C SER A 57 -4.03 -10.48 7.01
N ASP A 58 -2.71 -10.28 6.99
CA ASP A 58 -1.84 -10.60 8.12
C ASP A 58 -0.51 -9.85 7.98
N GLN A 59 0.34 -10.01 8.99
CA GLN A 59 1.65 -9.36 9.01
C GLN A 59 2.56 -9.86 7.88
N ALA A 60 2.48 -11.14 7.57
CA ALA A 60 3.32 -11.73 6.52
C ALA A 60 3.01 -11.11 5.15
N SER A 61 1.73 -10.88 4.87
CA SER A 61 1.32 -10.21 3.64
C SER A 61 1.90 -8.81 3.53
N LEU A 62 1.82 -8.04 4.60
CA LEU A 62 2.40 -6.70 4.63
C LEU A 62 3.91 -6.77 4.40
N THR A 63 4.59 -7.67 5.08
CA THR A 63 6.04 -7.80 4.97
C THR A 63 6.47 -8.13 3.54
N ARG A 64 5.83 -9.13 2.92
CA ARG A 64 6.15 -9.52 1.54
C ARG A 64 5.91 -8.39 0.57
N THR A 65 4.78 -7.72 0.71
CA THR A 65 4.42 -6.62 -0.19
C THR A 65 5.38 -5.45 -0.03
N MET A 66 5.71 -5.11 1.21
CA MET A 66 6.65 -4.00 1.45
C MET A 66 8.04 -4.31 0.91
N GLN A 67 8.52 -5.55 1.07
CA GLN A 67 9.81 -5.94 0.50
C GLN A 67 9.82 -5.82 -1.01
N ARG A 68 8.73 -6.22 -1.65
CA ARG A 68 8.63 -6.17 -3.11
C ARG A 68 8.56 -4.73 -3.63
N LEU A 69 7.80 -3.87 -2.97
CA LEU A 69 7.55 -2.52 -3.46
C LEU A 69 8.53 -1.48 -2.94
N SER A 70 9.08 -1.69 -1.74
CA SER A 70 9.91 -0.69 -1.08
C SER A 70 11.28 -1.21 -0.67
N ALA A 71 11.59 -2.46 -0.98
CA ALA A 71 12.88 -3.10 -0.68
C ALA A 71 13.26 -3.04 0.81
N THR A 72 12.26 -3.05 1.69
CA THR A 72 12.49 -3.02 3.13
C THR A 72 11.37 -3.79 3.84
N THR A 73 11.56 -4.08 5.12
CA THR A 73 10.52 -4.71 5.95
C THR A 73 9.89 -3.64 6.85
N PRO A 74 8.69 -3.91 7.40
CA PRO A 74 8.08 -2.98 8.33
C PRO A 74 8.95 -2.68 9.54
N ALA A 75 9.61 -3.69 10.10
CA ALA A 75 10.48 -3.50 11.28
C ALA A 75 11.67 -2.62 10.94
N VAL A 76 12.33 -2.89 9.82
CA VAL A 76 13.49 -2.11 9.37
C VAL A 76 13.06 -0.68 9.06
N TYR A 77 11.94 -0.52 8.39
CA TYR A 77 11.43 0.81 8.05
C TYR A 77 11.18 1.64 9.31
N ARG A 78 10.50 1.05 10.30
CA ARG A 78 10.22 1.74 11.57
C ARG A 78 11.50 2.14 12.28
N LYS A 79 12.46 1.22 12.34
CA LYS A 79 13.74 1.49 13.00
C LYS A 79 14.50 2.62 12.31
N ALA A 80 14.50 2.64 10.99
CA ALA A 80 15.15 3.67 10.22
C ALA A 80 14.53 5.05 10.47
N GLN A 81 13.21 5.12 10.60
CA GLN A 81 12.52 6.37 10.88
C GLN A 81 12.88 6.92 12.25
N LYS A 82 13.01 6.05 13.24
CA LYS A 82 13.40 6.48 14.59
C LYS A 82 14.83 6.99 14.64
N GLN A 83 15.72 6.38 13.86
CA GLN A 83 17.11 6.80 13.82
C GLN A 83 17.29 8.11 13.06
N SER A 84 16.40 8.39 12.11
CA SER A 84 16.46 9.62 11.33
C SER A 84 15.99 10.86 12.09
N GLY A 85 15.18 10.61 13.10
CA GLY A 85 14.65 11.70 13.91
C GLY A 85 15.57 12.05 15.04
#